data_c05d3b6fd081d199d42ee8626f64ff1b
#
_entry.id   c05d3b6fd081d199d42ee8626f64ff1b
#
_cell.length_a   1.000
_cell.length_b   1.000
_cell.length_c   1.000
_cell.angle_alpha   90.00
_cell.angle_beta   90.00
_cell.angle_gamma   90.00
#
_symmetry.space_group_name_H-M   'P 1'
#
loop_
_entity.id
_entity.type
_entity.pdbx_description
1 polymer ?
#
loop_
_entity_poly.entity_id
_entity_poly.type
_entity_poly.pdbx_seq_one_letter_code
_entity_poly.pdbx_strand_id
1 'polypeptide(L)'
;MFDRWGIADDIKPRIVQARPGVPVGSLVASGEVALGFQQLSELIHVAGIQIVGSLPSSIAIDTVFSAGVVTGSANAEAVQRLLAFMASPEAAAAKRRQGMEPA
;
A
#
# COMPACT_ATOMS: atom_id res chain seq x y z
N MET A 1 11.11 11.42 -0.20
CA MET A 1 12.00 10.39 0.40
C MET A 1 13.45 10.65 0.00
N PHE A 2 13.83 10.47 -1.24
CA PHE A 2 15.23 10.58 -1.71
C PHE A 2 15.84 11.97 -1.52
N ASP A 3 15.05 13.04 -1.65
CA ASP A 3 15.49 14.41 -1.35
C ASP A 3 15.91 14.56 0.12
N ARG A 4 15.15 13.93 1.04
CA ARG A 4 15.47 13.95 2.47
C ARG A 4 16.76 13.22 2.81
N TRP A 5 17.15 12.26 1.97
CA TRP A 5 18.42 11.54 2.09
C TRP A 5 19.58 12.18 1.34
N GLY A 6 19.30 13.24 0.58
CA GLY A 6 20.31 13.95 -0.21
C GLY A 6 20.89 13.16 -1.37
N ILE A 7 20.16 12.12 -1.84
CA ILE A 7 20.61 11.22 -2.91
C ILE A 7 19.72 11.29 -4.16
N ALA A 8 18.77 12.22 -4.21
CA ALA A 8 17.78 12.29 -5.28
C ALA A 8 18.42 12.42 -6.67
N ASP A 9 19.40 13.31 -6.81
CA ASP A 9 20.08 13.54 -8.08
C ASP A 9 20.94 12.34 -8.51
N ASP A 10 21.61 11.69 -7.56
CA ASP A 10 22.49 10.55 -7.82
C ASP A 10 21.71 9.34 -8.33
N ILE A 11 20.49 9.12 -7.81
CA ILE A 11 19.67 7.94 -8.18
C ILE A 11 18.68 8.24 -9.31
N LYS A 12 18.41 9.50 -9.63
CA LYS A 12 17.43 9.89 -10.66
C LYS A 12 17.58 9.14 -11.99
N PRO A 13 18.80 8.93 -12.53
CA PRO A 13 18.97 8.17 -13.78
C PRO A 13 18.60 6.67 -13.67
N ARG A 14 18.48 6.15 -12.44
CA ARG A 14 18.17 4.73 -12.15
C ARG A 14 16.75 4.52 -11.65
N ILE A 15 15.97 5.58 -11.50
CA ILE A 15 14.57 5.46 -11.05
C ILE A 15 13.71 4.99 -12.22
N VAL A 16 13.02 3.90 -12.01
CA VAL A 16 11.95 3.41 -12.89
C VAL A 16 10.62 3.68 -12.19
N GLN A 17 9.76 4.46 -12.80
CA GLN A 17 8.40 4.66 -12.32
C GLN A 17 7.48 3.64 -12.99
N ALA A 18 6.82 2.82 -12.20
CA ALA A 18 5.84 1.87 -12.70
C ALA A 18 4.71 2.60 -13.45
N ARG A 19 4.31 2.08 -14.60
CA ARG A 19 3.17 2.60 -15.36
C ARG A 19 1.87 2.33 -14.61
N PRO A 20 0.81 3.14 -14.79
CA PRO A 20 -0.50 2.85 -14.24
C PRO A 20 -0.93 1.42 -14.56
N GLY A 21 -1.40 0.70 -13.54
CA GLY A 21 -1.82 -0.70 -13.67
C GLY A 21 -0.70 -1.75 -13.63
N VAL A 22 0.57 -1.33 -13.54
CA VAL A 22 1.70 -2.25 -13.38
C VAL A 22 2.14 -2.27 -11.92
N PRO A 23 2.01 -3.40 -11.20
CA PRO A 23 2.48 -3.50 -9.82
C PRO A 23 4.01 -3.39 -9.74
N VAL A 24 4.53 -2.60 -8.81
CA VAL A 24 5.99 -2.47 -8.60
C VAL A 24 6.61 -3.83 -8.27
N GLY A 25 5.94 -4.66 -7.49
CA GLY A 25 6.41 -6.00 -7.15
C GLY A 25 6.67 -6.89 -8.38
N SER A 26 5.90 -6.73 -9.47
CA SER A 26 6.14 -7.50 -10.70
C SER A 26 7.42 -7.08 -11.42
N LEU A 27 7.79 -5.81 -11.37
CA LEU A 27 9.05 -5.31 -11.94
C LEU A 27 10.26 -5.85 -11.18
N VAL A 28 10.14 -6.00 -9.86
CA VAL A 28 11.18 -6.64 -9.03
C VAL A 28 11.24 -8.14 -9.33
N ALA A 29 10.10 -8.82 -9.37
CA ALA A 29 10.03 -10.26 -9.62
C ALA A 29 10.59 -10.65 -11.00
N SER A 30 10.41 -9.80 -12.00
CA SER A 30 10.98 -10.02 -13.35
C SER A 30 12.47 -9.68 -13.46
N GLY A 31 13.05 -9.05 -12.43
CA GLY A 31 14.43 -8.58 -12.45
C GLY A 31 14.65 -7.28 -13.26
N GLU A 32 13.59 -6.61 -13.68
CA GLU A 32 13.69 -5.31 -14.37
C GLU A 32 14.27 -4.23 -13.43
N VAL A 33 13.92 -4.31 -12.13
CA VAL A 33 14.49 -3.46 -11.10
C VAL A 33 14.98 -4.31 -9.91
N ALA A 34 16.05 -3.87 -9.26
CA ALA A 34 16.62 -4.58 -8.12
C ALA A 34 15.89 -4.30 -6.80
N LEU A 35 15.20 -3.15 -6.68
CA LEU A 35 14.51 -2.70 -5.47
C LEU A 35 13.25 -1.93 -5.85
N GLY A 36 12.16 -2.17 -5.14
CA GLY A 36 10.89 -1.49 -5.33
C GLY A 36 10.33 -0.94 -4.02
N PHE A 37 9.58 0.15 -4.11
CA PHE A 37 8.85 0.76 -3.01
C PHE A 37 7.38 0.82 -3.36
N GLN A 38 6.54 0.21 -2.55
CA GLN A 38 5.09 0.20 -2.71
C GLN A 38 4.43 -0.07 -1.35
N GLN A 39 3.13 0.12 -1.25
CA GLN A 39 2.38 -0.25 -0.05
C GLN A 39 2.54 -1.75 0.25
N LEU A 40 2.68 -2.10 1.52
CA LEU A 40 2.87 -3.49 1.92
C LEU A 40 1.73 -4.40 1.44
N SER A 41 0.50 -3.89 1.47
CA SER A 41 -0.69 -4.62 0.99
C SER A 41 -0.62 -5.03 -0.49
N GLU A 42 0.16 -4.33 -1.29
CA GLU A 42 0.35 -4.64 -2.71
C GLU A 42 1.58 -5.54 -2.98
N LEU A 43 2.43 -5.71 -1.99
CA LEU A 43 3.65 -6.53 -2.12
C LEU A 43 3.52 -7.90 -1.47
N ILE A 44 2.75 -8.03 -0.40
CA ILE A 44 2.76 -9.19 0.50
C ILE A 44 2.40 -10.51 -0.18
N HIS A 45 1.64 -10.45 -1.28
CA HIS A 45 1.21 -11.63 -2.04
C HIS A 45 1.93 -11.80 -3.39
N VAL A 46 2.93 -10.98 -3.68
CA VAL A 46 3.69 -11.08 -4.93
C VAL A 46 4.74 -12.18 -4.79
N ALA A 47 4.64 -13.20 -5.64
CA ALA A 47 5.65 -14.24 -5.70
C ALA A 47 6.95 -13.74 -6.36
N GLY A 48 8.09 -14.31 -5.99
CA GLY A 48 9.38 -13.99 -6.60
C GLY A 48 10.07 -12.75 -6.07
N ILE A 49 9.52 -12.13 -5.02
CA ILE A 49 10.18 -11.01 -4.32
C ILE A 49 10.44 -11.34 -2.85
N GLN A 50 11.38 -10.63 -2.26
CA GLN A 50 11.61 -10.62 -0.82
C GLN A 50 11.24 -9.25 -0.27
N ILE A 51 10.35 -9.21 0.73
CA ILE A 51 10.04 -7.99 1.46
C ILE A 51 11.16 -7.73 2.46
N VAL A 52 11.86 -6.62 2.29
CA VAL A 52 13.00 -6.23 3.14
C VAL A 52 12.50 -5.61 4.46
N GLY A 53 11.39 -4.90 4.41
CA GLY A 53 10.78 -4.24 5.57
C GLY A 53 10.01 -2.99 5.20
N SER A 54 9.48 -2.32 6.22
CA SER A 54 8.83 -1.02 6.08
C SER A 54 9.85 0.12 6.19
N LEU A 55 9.52 1.28 5.61
CA LEU A 55 10.33 2.47 5.76
C LEU A 55 10.40 2.90 7.24
N PRO A 56 11.54 3.44 7.70
CA PRO A 56 11.64 4.02 9.04
C PRO A 56 10.56 5.08 9.28
N SER A 57 10.04 5.18 10.49
CA SER A 57 8.95 6.10 10.85
C SER A 57 9.23 7.57 10.50
N SER A 58 10.50 7.98 10.52
CA SER A 58 10.93 9.34 10.16
C SER A 58 10.66 9.71 8.69
N ILE A 59 10.47 8.73 7.82
CA ILE A 59 10.26 8.90 6.37
C ILE A 59 9.09 8.08 5.83
N ALA A 60 8.43 7.30 6.68
CA ALA A 60 7.25 6.54 6.32
C ALA A 60 6.13 7.46 5.80
N ILE A 61 5.39 6.98 4.83
CA ILE A 61 4.19 7.61 4.32
C ILE A 61 3.06 6.61 4.54
N ASP A 62 2.18 6.93 5.48
CA ASP A 62 1.01 6.12 5.74
C ASP A 62 -0.11 6.53 4.79
N THR A 63 -0.65 5.56 4.07
CA THR A 63 -1.82 5.77 3.22
C THR A 63 -3.06 5.34 4.00
N VAL A 64 -3.94 6.29 4.28
CA VAL A 64 -5.21 6.04 4.96
C VAL A 64 -6.30 5.76 3.93
N PHE A 65 -6.90 4.58 4.00
CA PHE A 65 -8.07 4.23 3.20
C PHE A 65 -9.34 4.65 3.95
N SER A 66 -10.16 5.44 3.30
CA SER A 66 -11.42 5.91 3.85
C SER A 66 -12.59 5.51 2.95
N ALA A 67 -13.75 5.32 3.54
CA ALA A 67 -14.97 5.04 2.81
C ALA A 67 -16.12 5.90 3.31
N GLY A 68 -17.08 6.18 2.44
CA GLY A 68 -18.27 6.95 2.76
C GLY A 68 -19.51 6.36 2.10
N VAL A 69 -20.67 6.76 2.59
CA VAL A 69 -21.97 6.41 2.00
C VAL A 69 -22.39 7.49 1.03
N VAL A 70 -22.80 7.11 -0.17
CA VAL A 70 -23.32 8.04 -1.17
C VAL A 70 -24.64 8.64 -0.67
N THR A 71 -24.76 9.97 -0.70
CA THR A 71 -25.99 10.69 -0.34
C THR A 71 -27.16 10.21 -1.20
N GLY A 72 -28.29 9.89 -0.56
CA GLY A 72 -29.47 9.38 -1.25
C GLY A 72 -29.42 7.91 -1.65
N SER A 73 -28.40 7.15 -1.22
CA SER A 73 -28.33 5.70 -1.47
C SER A 73 -29.52 4.98 -0.82
N ALA A 74 -30.23 4.16 -1.60
CA ALA A 74 -31.28 3.28 -1.10
C ALA A 74 -30.77 2.20 -0.12
N ASN A 75 -29.46 1.94 -0.12
CA ASN A 75 -28.81 0.92 0.72
C ASN A 75 -27.95 1.53 1.84
N ALA A 76 -28.15 2.80 2.19
CA ALA A 76 -27.29 3.52 3.12
C ALA A 76 -27.07 2.78 4.44
N GLU A 77 -28.15 2.20 5.03
CA GLU A 77 -28.07 1.46 6.28
C GLU A 77 -27.24 0.17 6.15
N ALA A 78 -27.40 -0.57 5.07
CA ALA A 78 -26.57 -1.78 4.82
C ALA A 78 -25.11 -1.44 4.63
N VAL A 79 -24.81 -0.34 3.90
CA VAL A 79 -23.43 0.14 3.72
C VAL A 79 -22.83 0.58 5.06
N GLN A 80 -23.58 1.31 5.89
CA GLN A 80 -23.09 1.70 7.22
C GLN A 80 -22.76 0.48 8.10
N ARG A 81 -23.59 -0.56 8.09
CA ARG A 81 -23.30 -1.81 8.81
C ARG A 81 -22.03 -2.48 8.31
N LEU A 82 -21.83 -2.52 6.99
CA LEU A 82 -20.59 -3.04 6.39
C LEU A 82 -19.37 -2.25 6.83
N LEU A 83 -19.42 -0.92 6.76
CA LEU A 83 -18.32 -0.05 7.18
C LEU A 83 -18.02 -0.21 8.67
N ALA A 84 -19.06 -0.31 9.51
CA ALA A 84 -18.88 -0.58 10.95
C ALA A 84 -18.20 -1.93 11.21
N PHE A 85 -18.60 -2.99 10.48
CA PHE A 85 -17.92 -4.29 10.55
C PHE A 85 -16.45 -4.17 10.07
N MET A 86 -16.20 -3.49 8.97
CA MET A 86 -14.83 -3.28 8.47
C MET A 86 -13.95 -2.51 9.46
N ALA A 87 -14.54 -1.61 10.27
CA ALA A 87 -13.81 -0.87 11.31
C ALA A 87 -13.70 -1.65 12.64
N SER A 88 -14.36 -2.79 12.77
CA SER A 88 -14.43 -3.55 14.01
C SER A 88 -13.15 -4.35 14.30
N PRO A 89 -12.95 -4.75 15.59
CA PRO A 89 -11.86 -5.66 15.96
C PRO A 89 -11.89 -7.02 15.25
N GLU A 90 -13.08 -7.51 14.87
CA GLU A 90 -13.25 -8.77 14.13
C GLU A 90 -12.56 -8.72 12.76
N ALA A 91 -12.58 -7.57 12.10
CA ALA A 91 -11.92 -7.38 10.80
C ALA A 91 -10.40 -7.14 10.92
N ALA A 92 -9.89 -6.85 12.11
CA ALA A 92 -8.49 -6.47 12.32
C ALA A 92 -7.49 -7.54 11.85
N ALA A 93 -7.75 -8.82 12.16
CA ALA A 93 -6.88 -9.92 11.75
C ALA A 93 -6.82 -10.08 10.22
N ALA A 94 -7.95 -9.88 9.54
CA ALA A 94 -8.01 -9.92 8.08
C ALA A 94 -7.21 -8.79 7.45
N LYS A 95 -7.33 -7.56 7.98
CA LYS A 95 -6.54 -6.41 7.53
C LYS A 95 -5.04 -6.66 7.67
N ARG A 96 -4.58 -7.13 8.83
CA ARG A 96 -3.15 -7.41 9.04
C ARG A 96 -2.61 -8.48 8.09
N ARG A 97 -3.39 -9.54 7.81
CA ARG A 97 -3.02 -10.55 6.81
C ARG A 97 -2.85 -9.97 5.40
N GLN A 98 -3.50 -8.85 5.12
CA GLN A 98 -3.41 -8.13 3.85
C GLN A 98 -2.38 -6.98 3.89
N GLY A 99 -1.53 -6.92 4.93
CA GLY A 99 -0.50 -5.88 5.04
C GLY A 99 -1.04 -4.50 5.39
N MET A 100 -2.23 -4.42 6.00
CA MET A 100 -2.85 -3.17 6.45
C MET A 100 -2.96 -3.14 7.98
N GLU A 101 -2.78 -1.97 8.58
CA GLU A 101 -3.09 -1.78 10.00
C GLU A 101 -4.56 -1.34 10.18
N PRO A 102 -5.25 -1.87 11.19
CA PRO A 102 -6.55 -1.35 11.59
C PRO A 102 -6.43 0.11 12.04
N ALA A 103 -7.41 0.93 11.70
CA ALA A 103 -7.50 2.30 12.21
C ALA A 103 -7.97 2.30 13.66
#